data_5faf75eb81f7a11f2ccbd49161432464
#
_entry.id   5faf75eb81f7a11f2ccbd49161432464
#
_cell.length_a   1.000
_cell.length_b   1.000
_cell.length_c   1.000
_cell.angle_alpha   90.00
_cell.angle_beta   90.00
_cell.angle_gamma   90.00
#
_symmetry.space_group_name_H-M   'P 1'
#
loop_
_entity.id
_entity.type
_entity.pdbx_description
1 polymer ?
#
loop_
_entity_poly.entity_id
_entity_poly.type
_entity_poly.pdbx_seq_one_letter_code
_entity_poly.pdbx_strand_id
1 'polypeptide(L)'
;NLDWKPVPIIPKFVDIVVNGLSDRLYDIKAYSQDPFGVSKRTEYMENILDDMLAKDLDAFVRNNTGINLTKTDPEKLPDSEEELQLHMQLSYKQNVELAEEQAIKVLMDGNNFDLIRKRFYYDLAVLGIGAVKTDFNTSEGVTIKYVDPADLVYSYSESPYFEDLYYVGEVKSIPINELAKQFPFLEQEDLEDIVKNKYYHKTNYNQGYSYNEEDNNKVQVLYFDYKTYMNEVYKVKETGTGAEKAIEKDDTFNPPADKEGNFARLQRNIEVLYEGALILGSNKLLKWEMSKNMMRPKSDYTKVK
;
A
#
# COMPACT_ATOMS: atom_id res chain seq x y z
N ASN A 1 48.56 15.12 -29.95
CA ASN A 1 47.15 15.41 -29.63
C ASN A 1 46.62 14.25 -28.75
N LEU A 2 46.51 14.49 -27.44
CA LEU A 2 45.85 13.61 -26.52
C LEU A 2 44.34 13.82 -26.71
N ASP A 3 43.62 12.77 -27.20
CA ASP A 3 42.18 12.79 -27.37
C ASP A 3 41.54 12.55 -26.02
N TRP A 4 41.17 13.66 -25.33
CA TRP A 4 40.52 13.63 -24.03
C TRP A 4 39.03 13.32 -24.19
N LYS A 5 38.69 12.04 -24.43
CA LYS A 5 37.30 11.62 -24.36
C LYS A 5 36.96 11.20 -22.93
N PRO A 6 35.94 11.79 -22.31
CA PRO A 6 35.51 11.35 -20.99
C PRO A 6 35.02 9.89 -21.06
N VAL A 7 35.58 9.04 -20.24
CA VAL A 7 35.12 7.64 -20.12
C VAL A 7 33.99 7.62 -19.11
N PRO A 8 32.77 7.19 -19.48
CA PRO A 8 31.64 7.12 -18.56
C PRO A 8 31.82 5.92 -17.62
N ILE A 9 32.38 6.17 -16.44
CA ILE A 9 32.62 5.14 -15.42
C ILE A 9 31.38 4.94 -14.53
N ILE A 10 30.65 6.02 -14.24
CA ILE A 10 29.50 6.03 -13.31
C ILE A 10 28.41 5.01 -13.68
N PRO A 11 27.95 4.90 -14.94
CA PRO A 11 26.92 3.92 -15.30
C PRO A 11 27.26 2.50 -14.91
N LYS A 12 28.54 2.11 -15.07
CA LYS A 12 28.99 0.77 -14.71
C LYS A 12 28.88 0.50 -13.19
N PHE A 13 29.20 1.49 -12.36
CA PHE A 13 29.05 1.34 -10.91
C PHE A 13 27.59 1.28 -10.51
N VAL A 14 26.73 2.10 -11.12
CA VAL A 14 25.26 2.05 -10.90
C VAL A 14 24.73 0.66 -11.26
N ASP A 15 25.12 0.10 -12.40
CA ASP A 15 24.69 -1.24 -12.82
C ASP A 15 25.14 -2.34 -11.84
N ILE A 16 26.36 -2.24 -11.30
CA ILE A 16 26.86 -3.18 -10.29
C ILE A 16 26.00 -3.10 -9.01
N VAL A 17 25.72 -1.90 -8.53
CA VAL A 17 24.91 -1.69 -7.33
C VAL A 17 23.48 -2.20 -7.54
N VAL A 18 22.84 -1.82 -8.64
CA VAL A 18 21.47 -2.20 -8.97
C VAL A 18 21.33 -3.70 -9.12
N ASN A 19 22.25 -4.36 -9.84
CA ASN A 19 22.23 -5.81 -9.99
C ASN A 19 22.47 -6.49 -8.63
N GLY A 20 23.42 -6.01 -7.82
CA GLY A 20 23.68 -6.58 -6.50
C GLY A 20 22.49 -6.43 -5.53
N LEU A 21 21.68 -5.38 -5.65
CA LEU A 21 20.44 -5.22 -4.90
C LEU A 21 19.32 -6.10 -5.46
N SER A 22 19.23 -6.24 -6.78
CA SER A 22 18.22 -7.06 -7.46
C SER A 22 18.43 -8.56 -7.23
N ASP A 23 19.66 -9.00 -7.10
CA ASP A 23 19.99 -10.41 -6.88
C ASP A 23 19.73 -10.86 -5.42
N ARG A 24 19.46 -9.94 -4.52
CA ARG A 24 19.09 -10.31 -3.14
C ARG A 24 17.75 -11.02 -3.14
N LEU A 25 17.79 -12.25 -2.65
CA LEU A 25 16.58 -13.03 -2.40
C LEU A 25 15.79 -12.39 -1.26
N TYR A 26 14.49 -12.36 -1.40
CA TYR A 26 13.56 -11.96 -0.35
C TYR A 26 12.59 -13.12 -0.11
N ASP A 27 12.19 -13.28 1.12
CA ASP A 27 11.19 -14.24 1.54
C ASP A 27 9.94 -13.49 2.04
N ILE A 28 8.78 -13.94 1.59
CA ILE A 28 7.51 -13.34 1.97
C ILE A 28 6.95 -14.18 3.10
N LYS A 29 6.70 -13.54 4.25
CA LYS A 29 6.07 -14.17 5.41
C LYS A 29 4.83 -13.39 5.79
N ALA A 30 3.70 -14.07 5.83
CA ALA A 30 2.44 -13.54 6.31
C ALA A 30 2.17 -14.05 7.73
N TYR A 31 1.61 -13.18 8.57
CA TYR A 31 1.19 -13.51 9.92
C TYR A 31 -0.22 -12.98 10.16
N SER A 32 -1.13 -13.88 10.52
CA SER A 32 -2.48 -13.47 10.88
C SER A 32 -2.47 -12.68 12.19
N GLN A 33 -3.09 -11.50 12.17
CA GLN A 33 -3.33 -10.66 13.34
C GLN A 33 -4.77 -10.78 13.85
N ASP A 34 -5.56 -11.65 13.24
CA ASP A 34 -6.91 -11.95 13.68
C ASP A 34 -6.91 -12.57 15.09
N PRO A 35 -7.81 -12.14 16.00
CA PRO A 35 -7.89 -12.69 17.36
C PRO A 35 -8.02 -14.21 17.40
N PHE A 36 -8.75 -14.80 16.46
CA PHE A 36 -8.90 -16.26 16.35
C PHE A 36 -7.59 -16.93 15.92
N GLY A 37 -6.86 -16.34 14.98
CA GLY A 37 -5.55 -16.82 14.55
C GLY A 37 -4.50 -16.73 15.64
N VAL A 38 -4.49 -15.63 16.40
CA VAL A 38 -3.61 -15.44 17.55
C VAL A 38 -3.92 -16.48 18.62
N SER A 39 -5.21 -16.71 18.94
CA SER A 39 -5.63 -17.71 19.93
C SER A 39 -5.18 -19.12 19.55
N LYS A 40 -5.33 -19.52 18.28
CA LYS A 40 -4.85 -20.83 17.80
C LYS A 40 -3.33 -20.96 17.85
N ARG A 41 -2.60 -19.89 17.58
CA ARG A 41 -1.14 -19.89 17.69
C ARG A 41 -0.70 -20.06 19.15
N THR A 42 -1.37 -19.38 20.06
CA THR A 42 -1.10 -19.52 21.51
C THR A 42 -1.41 -20.92 21.99
N GLU A 43 -2.57 -21.48 21.64
CA GLU A 43 -2.97 -22.85 21.97
C GLU A 43 -1.96 -23.88 21.42
N TYR A 44 -1.48 -23.71 20.20
CA TYR A 44 -0.47 -24.59 19.65
C TYR A 44 0.86 -24.49 20.40
N MET A 45 1.30 -23.27 20.74
CA MET A 45 2.52 -23.03 21.51
C MET A 45 2.43 -23.65 22.91
N GLU A 46 1.29 -23.51 23.58
CA GLU A 46 1.04 -24.14 24.89
C GLU A 46 1.08 -25.66 24.78
N ASN A 47 0.48 -26.27 23.75
CA ASN A 47 0.55 -27.71 23.52
C ASN A 47 2.00 -28.21 23.32
N ILE A 48 2.83 -27.45 22.57
CA ILE A 48 4.25 -27.82 22.38
C ILE A 48 5.04 -27.67 23.69
N LEU A 49 4.77 -26.64 24.48
CA LEU A 49 5.37 -26.46 25.79
C LEU A 49 5.02 -27.61 26.74
N ASP A 50 3.75 -28.02 26.77
CA ASP A 50 3.31 -29.17 27.56
C ASP A 50 4.00 -30.48 27.11
N ASP A 51 4.12 -30.68 25.79
CA ASP A 51 4.82 -31.85 25.22
C ASP A 51 6.33 -31.79 25.53
N MET A 52 6.97 -30.60 25.54
CA MET A 52 8.36 -30.42 25.97
C MET A 52 8.58 -30.79 27.45
N LEU A 53 7.69 -30.33 28.30
CA LEU A 53 7.74 -30.66 29.76
C LEU A 53 7.48 -32.14 30.02
N ALA A 54 6.67 -32.79 29.17
CA ALA A 54 6.37 -34.21 29.29
C ALA A 54 7.42 -35.12 28.61
N LYS A 55 8.41 -34.57 27.91
CA LYS A 55 9.38 -35.29 27.05
C LYS A 55 10.12 -36.42 27.81
N ASP A 56 10.61 -36.12 29.04
CA ASP A 56 11.32 -37.09 29.83
C ASP A 56 10.37 -38.21 30.34
N LEU A 57 9.14 -37.85 30.69
CA LEU A 57 8.12 -38.80 31.10
C LEU A 57 7.65 -39.69 29.95
N ASP A 58 7.50 -39.12 28.77
CA ASP A 58 7.14 -39.85 27.54
C ASP A 58 8.23 -40.88 27.20
N ALA A 59 9.50 -40.50 27.27
CA ALA A 59 10.60 -41.42 27.04
C ALA A 59 10.59 -42.62 28.00
N PHE A 60 10.25 -42.38 29.29
CA PHE A 60 10.12 -43.44 30.27
C PHE A 60 8.93 -44.37 29.97
N VAL A 61 7.77 -43.82 29.64
CA VAL A 61 6.53 -44.59 29.37
C VAL A 61 6.69 -45.35 28.04
N ARG A 62 7.23 -44.73 27.04
CA ARG A 62 7.47 -45.37 25.72
C ARG A 62 8.37 -46.59 25.79
N ASN A 63 9.45 -46.49 26.60
CA ASN A 63 10.34 -47.61 26.82
C ASN A 63 9.68 -48.78 27.57
N ASN A 64 8.69 -48.52 28.42
CA ASN A 64 8.04 -49.56 29.21
C ASN A 64 6.74 -50.10 28.63
N THR A 65 5.98 -49.27 27.88
CA THR A 65 4.63 -49.63 27.39
C THR A 65 4.46 -49.52 25.90
N GLY A 66 5.39 -48.89 25.18
CA GLY A 66 5.31 -48.63 23.74
C GLY A 66 4.24 -47.55 23.34
N ILE A 67 3.70 -46.82 24.29
CA ILE A 67 2.67 -45.79 24.08
C ILE A 67 3.31 -44.41 24.15
N ASN A 68 3.02 -43.54 23.19
CA ASN A 68 3.44 -42.13 23.21
C ASN A 68 2.42 -41.34 24.02
N LEU A 69 2.87 -40.55 24.99
CA LEU A 69 2.04 -39.63 25.77
C LEU A 69 1.93 -38.25 25.08
N THR A 70 2.99 -37.85 24.36
CA THR A 70 3.03 -36.58 23.64
C THR A 70 2.21 -36.65 22.36
N LYS A 71 1.57 -35.54 22.01
CA LYS A 71 0.81 -35.37 20.75
C LYS A 71 1.76 -35.19 19.57
N THR A 72 2.93 -34.65 19.81
CA THR A 72 3.97 -34.35 18.80
C THR A 72 5.04 -35.40 18.85
N ASP A 73 5.69 -35.69 17.70
CA ASP A 73 6.77 -36.63 17.60
C ASP A 73 7.97 -36.16 18.48
N PRO A 74 8.44 -36.97 19.45
CA PRO A 74 9.47 -36.51 20.40
C PRO A 74 10.80 -36.07 19.72
N GLU A 75 11.09 -36.59 18.52
CA GLU A 75 12.28 -36.20 17.76
C GLU A 75 12.16 -34.80 17.12
N LYS A 76 10.96 -34.27 17.03
CA LYS A 76 10.68 -32.95 16.44
C LYS A 76 10.39 -31.88 17.49
N LEU A 77 10.35 -32.27 18.77
CA LEU A 77 10.11 -31.33 19.87
C LEU A 77 11.37 -30.49 20.11
N PRO A 78 11.22 -29.16 20.27
CA PRO A 78 12.32 -28.29 20.66
C PRO A 78 12.87 -28.67 22.02
N ASP A 79 14.18 -28.48 22.24
CA ASP A 79 14.85 -28.76 23.52
C ASP A 79 15.00 -27.50 24.39
N SER A 80 14.86 -26.31 23.79
CA SER A 80 15.01 -25.03 24.47
C SER A 80 13.95 -24.03 24.07
N GLU A 81 13.79 -22.97 24.86
CA GLU A 81 12.86 -21.86 24.54
C GLU A 81 13.24 -21.15 23.22
N GLU A 82 14.54 -21.03 22.93
CA GLU A 82 15.04 -20.46 21.69
C GLU A 82 14.67 -21.33 20.48
N GLU A 83 14.78 -22.65 20.63
CA GLU A 83 14.36 -23.61 19.61
C GLU A 83 12.84 -23.61 19.44
N LEU A 84 12.06 -23.42 20.51
CA LEU A 84 10.62 -23.26 20.43
C LEU A 84 10.24 -22.04 19.60
N GLN A 85 10.90 -20.90 19.82
CA GLN A 85 10.66 -19.70 19.01
C GLN A 85 11.01 -19.93 17.55
N LEU A 86 12.09 -20.63 17.27
CA LEU A 86 12.48 -21.00 15.92
C LEU A 86 11.49 -21.97 15.28
N HIS A 87 11.01 -22.96 16.03
CA HIS A 87 9.98 -23.89 15.60
C HIS A 87 8.66 -23.16 15.26
N MET A 88 8.24 -22.21 16.10
CA MET A 88 7.06 -21.39 15.85
C MET A 88 7.20 -20.52 14.60
N GLN A 89 8.41 -20.07 14.26
CA GLN A 89 8.66 -19.28 13.06
C GLN A 89 8.74 -20.13 11.77
N LEU A 90 9.27 -21.33 11.86
CA LEU A 90 9.58 -22.16 10.69
C LEU A 90 8.51 -23.20 10.41
N SER A 91 7.96 -23.82 11.46
CA SER A 91 7.11 -25.03 11.33
C SER A 91 5.63 -24.72 11.54
N TYR A 92 5.29 -23.73 12.38
CA TYR A 92 3.90 -23.37 12.59
C TYR A 92 3.44 -22.31 11.60
N LYS A 93 2.53 -22.69 10.72
CA LYS A 93 1.82 -21.77 9.79
C LYS A 93 0.37 -22.18 9.69
N GLN A 94 -0.51 -21.19 9.77
CA GLN A 94 -1.93 -21.40 9.51
C GLN A 94 -2.20 -21.47 8.00
N ASN A 95 -3.23 -22.21 7.60
CA ASN A 95 -3.61 -22.29 6.19
C ASN A 95 -3.91 -20.92 5.56
N VAL A 96 -4.44 -19.98 6.34
CA VAL A 96 -4.68 -18.59 5.90
C VAL A 96 -3.37 -17.88 5.59
N GLU A 97 -2.37 -18.00 6.47
CA GLU A 97 -1.04 -17.40 6.29
C GLU A 97 -0.33 -17.96 5.04
N LEU A 98 -0.44 -19.28 4.84
CA LEU A 98 0.09 -19.93 3.63
C LEU A 98 -0.61 -19.45 2.36
N ALA A 99 -1.94 -19.30 2.41
CA ALA A 99 -2.72 -18.79 1.29
C ALA A 99 -2.36 -17.33 0.96
N GLU A 100 -2.15 -16.49 1.97
CA GLU A 100 -1.72 -15.10 1.81
C GLU A 100 -0.31 -15.02 1.20
N GLU A 101 0.64 -15.80 1.67
CA GLU A 101 1.99 -15.87 1.10
C GLU A 101 1.95 -16.28 -0.38
N GLN A 102 1.18 -17.31 -0.71
CA GLN A 102 1.01 -17.75 -2.10
C GLN A 102 0.31 -16.69 -2.96
N ALA A 103 -0.73 -16.04 -2.43
CA ALA A 103 -1.43 -14.97 -3.14
C ALA A 103 -0.50 -13.80 -3.47
N ILE A 104 0.30 -13.34 -2.51
CA ILE A 104 1.28 -12.27 -2.73
C ILE A 104 2.31 -12.68 -3.76
N LYS A 105 2.82 -13.93 -3.69
CA LYS A 105 3.79 -14.44 -4.66
C LYS A 105 3.21 -14.46 -6.07
N VAL A 106 2.00 -14.99 -6.25
CA VAL A 106 1.30 -15.01 -7.54
C VAL A 106 1.06 -13.59 -8.08
N LEU A 107 0.69 -12.65 -7.20
CA LEU A 107 0.52 -11.24 -7.58
C LEU A 107 1.84 -10.61 -8.05
N MET A 108 2.94 -10.88 -7.36
CA MET A 108 4.25 -10.37 -7.75
C MET A 108 4.72 -10.96 -9.09
N ASP A 109 4.55 -12.27 -9.27
CA ASP A 109 4.91 -12.94 -10.52
C ASP A 109 4.03 -12.43 -11.68
N GLY A 110 2.73 -12.30 -11.48
CA GLY A 110 1.77 -11.81 -12.49
C GLY A 110 2.01 -10.36 -12.91
N ASN A 111 2.53 -9.53 -12.02
CA ASN A 111 2.87 -8.13 -12.31
C ASN A 111 4.34 -7.94 -12.77
N ASN A 112 5.11 -9.00 -12.98
CA ASN A 112 6.54 -8.91 -13.30
C ASN A 112 7.32 -8.01 -12.31
N PHE A 113 7.05 -8.19 -11.02
CA PHE A 113 7.58 -7.31 -9.97
C PHE A 113 9.11 -7.21 -9.99
N ASP A 114 9.83 -8.24 -10.41
CA ASP A 114 11.29 -8.20 -10.51
C ASP A 114 11.80 -7.13 -11.50
N LEU A 115 11.09 -6.92 -12.61
CA LEU A 115 11.43 -5.84 -13.56
C LEU A 115 11.14 -4.46 -12.95
N ILE A 116 10.00 -4.32 -12.27
CA ILE A 116 9.63 -3.09 -11.56
C ILE A 116 10.65 -2.79 -10.48
N ARG A 117 11.03 -3.80 -9.68
CA ARG A 117 12.04 -3.71 -8.61
C ARG A 117 13.40 -3.28 -9.12
N LYS A 118 13.85 -3.83 -10.25
CA LYS A 118 15.13 -3.44 -10.86
C LYS A 118 15.12 -1.98 -11.28
N ARG A 119 14.02 -1.52 -11.90
CA ARG A 119 13.87 -0.12 -12.30
C ARG A 119 13.81 0.82 -11.09
N PHE A 120 13.05 0.43 -10.07
CA PHE A 120 12.96 1.14 -8.80
C PHE A 120 14.33 1.30 -8.12
N TYR A 121 15.16 0.24 -8.08
CA TYR A 121 16.52 0.32 -7.52
C TYR A 121 17.45 1.19 -8.35
N TYR A 122 17.26 1.23 -9.67
CA TYR A 122 18.02 2.13 -10.53
C TYR A 122 17.73 3.59 -10.20
N ASP A 123 16.45 3.96 -10.06
CA ASP A 123 16.05 5.32 -9.70
C ASP A 123 16.54 5.69 -8.29
N LEU A 124 16.43 4.77 -7.35
CA LEU A 124 16.93 4.97 -5.99
C LEU A 124 18.44 5.20 -5.97
N ALA A 125 19.20 4.47 -6.78
CA ALA A 125 20.65 4.61 -6.87
C ALA A 125 21.09 5.91 -7.56
N VAL A 126 20.34 6.39 -8.56
CA VAL A 126 20.68 7.56 -9.38
C VAL A 126 20.07 8.84 -8.83
N LEU A 127 18.81 8.82 -8.47
CA LEU A 127 18.02 9.99 -8.05
C LEU A 127 17.85 10.08 -6.53
N GLY A 128 18.05 8.98 -5.81
CA GLY A 128 17.80 8.90 -4.38
C GLY A 128 16.32 8.79 -4.01
N ILE A 129 15.43 8.62 -4.99
CA ILE A 129 14.00 8.43 -4.76
C ILE A 129 13.46 7.42 -5.76
N GLY A 130 12.56 6.56 -5.31
CA GLY A 130 11.83 5.61 -6.14
C GLY A 130 10.36 5.54 -5.71
N ALA A 131 9.47 5.22 -6.63
CA ALA A 131 8.04 5.11 -6.36
C ALA A 131 7.40 3.96 -7.16
N VAL A 132 6.45 3.30 -6.51
CA VAL A 132 5.57 2.31 -7.12
C VAL A 132 4.13 2.61 -6.71
N LYS A 133 3.19 2.29 -7.57
CA LYS A 133 1.76 2.42 -7.32
C LYS A 133 1.11 1.05 -7.32
N THR A 134 0.33 0.77 -6.30
CA THR A 134 -0.61 -0.37 -6.28
C THR A 134 -2.00 0.13 -6.67
N ASP A 135 -2.65 -0.57 -7.56
CA ASP A 135 -3.99 -0.23 -8.04
C ASP A 135 -4.85 -1.50 -8.11
N PHE A 136 -6.14 -1.35 -8.08
CA PHE A 136 -7.08 -2.46 -8.20
C PHE A 136 -7.98 -2.26 -9.43
N ASN A 137 -7.92 -3.23 -10.33
CA ASN A 137 -8.78 -3.28 -11.51
C ASN A 137 -9.64 -4.55 -11.45
N THR A 138 -10.93 -4.42 -11.73
CA THR A 138 -11.87 -5.55 -11.72
C THR A 138 -11.53 -6.64 -12.74
N SER A 139 -10.81 -6.30 -13.82
CA SER A 139 -10.43 -7.27 -14.86
C SER A 139 -9.09 -7.94 -14.60
N GLU A 140 -8.14 -7.24 -13.97
CA GLU A 140 -6.77 -7.72 -13.75
C GLU A 140 -6.47 -8.02 -12.28
N GLY A 141 -7.37 -7.61 -11.37
CA GLY A 141 -7.15 -7.69 -9.93
C GLY A 141 -6.19 -6.61 -9.43
N VAL A 142 -5.31 -6.95 -8.50
CA VAL A 142 -4.30 -6.05 -7.96
C VAL A 142 -3.15 -5.90 -8.95
N THR A 143 -2.88 -4.68 -9.38
CA THR A 143 -1.78 -4.33 -10.27
C THR A 143 -0.73 -3.51 -9.55
N ILE A 144 0.54 -3.80 -9.82
CA ILE A 144 1.69 -3.04 -9.32
C ILE A 144 2.33 -2.34 -10.52
N LYS A 145 2.42 -1.01 -10.46
CA LYS A 145 2.94 -0.19 -11.54
C LYS A 145 4.14 0.63 -11.07
N TYR A 146 5.15 0.71 -11.90
CA TYR A 146 6.25 1.62 -11.69
C TYR A 146 5.78 3.07 -11.91
N VAL A 147 6.23 3.98 -11.07
CA VAL A 147 6.01 5.43 -11.20
C VAL A 147 7.35 6.10 -11.46
N ASP A 148 7.45 6.85 -12.56
CA ASP A 148 8.65 7.61 -12.88
C ASP A 148 8.81 8.76 -11.87
N PRO A 149 9.95 8.90 -11.19
CA PRO A 149 10.19 10.03 -10.30
C PRO A 149 10.06 11.41 -10.94
N ALA A 150 10.24 11.50 -12.27
CA ALA A 150 10.05 12.74 -13.02
C ALA A 150 8.59 13.20 -13.08
N ASP A 151 7.66 12.25 -13.03
CA ASP A 151 6.22 12.49 -13.07
C ASP A 151 5.59 12.52 -11.67
N LEU A 152 6.38 12.22 -10.63
CA LEU A 152 5.92 12.14 -9.25
C LEU A 152 5.78 13.55 -8.64
N VAL A 153 4.62 13.82 -8.07
CA VAL A 153 4.32 15.06 -7.33
C VAL A 153 3.99 14.70 -5.89
N TYR A 154 4.63 15.34 -4.94
CA TYR A 154 4.41 15.07 -3.52
C TYR A 154 4.63 16.31 -2.65
N SER A 155 4.02 16.34 -1.46
CA SER A 155 4.23 17.40 -0.48
C SER A 155 5.63 17.30 0.14
N TYR A 156 6.10 18.41 0.70
CA TYR A 156 7.34 18.38 1.47
C TYR A 156 7.25 17.35 2.60
N SER A 157 8.32 16.59 2.80
CA SER A 157 8.43 15.55 3.83
C SER A 157 9.77 15.69 4.53
N GLU A 158 9.74 15.68 5.86
CA GLU A 158 10.93 15.61 6.72
C GLU A 158 11.34 14.15 6.96
N SER A 159 10.40 13.22 6.89
CA SER A 159 10.64 11.80 7.09
C SER A 159 11.30 11.16 5.87
N PRO A 160 12.36 10.34 6.05
CA PRO A 160 12.92 9.54 4.96
C PRO A 160 11.95 8.49 4.42
N TYR A 161 10.91 8.12 5.17
CA TYR A 161 9.89 7.15 4.78
C TYR A 161 8.62 7.78 4.23
N PHE A 162 8.57 9.12 4.12
CA PHE A 162 7.43 9.87 3.60
C PHE A 162 6.10 9.61 4.33
N GLU A 163 6.15 9.39 5.64
CA GLU A 163 4.94 9.12 6.45
C GLU A 163 4.10 10.38 6.70
N ASP A 164 4.75 11.56 6.63
CA ASP A 164 4.20 12.88 6.89
C ASP A 164 3.59 13.55 5.64
N LEU A 165 3.55 12.85 4.50
CA LEU A 165 2.94 13.39 3.29
C LEU A 165 1.44 13.57 3.45
N TYR A 166 0.93 14.72 3.02
CA TYR A 166 -0.49 14.99 2.94
C TYR A 166 -1.03 14.97 1.50
N TYR A 167 -0.18 15.06 0.47
CA TYR A 167 -0.54 14.71 -0.90
C TYR A 167 0.59 14.01 -1.63
N VAL A 168 0.21 13.13 -2.54
CA VAL A 168 1.09 12.47 -3.50
C VAL A 168 0.31 12.17 -4.75
N GLY A 169 0.96 12.25 -5.90
CA GLY A 169 0.33 11.96 -7.18
C GLY A 169 1.33 11.77 -8.29
N GLU A 170 0.82 11.47 -9.46
CA GLU A 170 1.59 11.32 -10.69
C GLU A 170 0.94 12.10 -11.83
N VAL A 171 1.75 12.70 -12.68
CA VAL A 171 1.30 13.36 -13.91
C VAL A 171 1.38 12.38 -15.06
N LYS A 172 0.23 12.08 -15.68
CA LYS A 172 0.14 11.21 -16.85
C LYS A 172 -0.27 11.96 -18.09
N SER A 173 0.44 11.72 -19.18
CA SER A 173 0.04 12.18 -20.52
C SER A 173 -0.93 11.18 -21.14
N ILE A 174 -2.19 11.56 -21.28
CA ILE A 174 -3.28 10.71 -21.76
C ILE A 174 -3.82 11.27 -23.07
N PRO A 175 -4.07 10.43 -24.09
CA PRO A 175 -4.79 10.84 -25.28
C PRO A 175 -6.21 11.31 -24.94
N ILE A 176 -6.71 12.33 -25.63
CA ILE A 176 -8.04 12.90 -25.35
C ILE A 176 -9.14 11.84 -25.53
N ASN A 177 -9.01 10.94 -26.49
CA ASN A 177 -9.95 9.84 -26.69
C ASN A 177 -10.01 8.88 -25.50
N GLU A 178 -8.88 8.65 -24.86
CA GLU A 178 -8.80 7.83 -23.65
C GLU A 178 -9.36 8.56 -22.45
N LEU A 179 -9.10 9.88 -22.35
CA LEU A 179 -9.69 10.72 -21.31
C LEU A 179 -11.22 10.70 -21.37
N ALA A 180 -11.80 10.83 -22.57
CA ALA A 180 -13.25 10.77 -22.77
C ALA A 180 -13.86 9.41 -22.39
N LYS A 181 -13.13 8.31 -22.57
CA LYS A 181 -13.57 6.97 -22.14
C LYS A 181 -13.50 6.80 -20.62
N GLN A 182 -12.45 7.32 -20.00
CA GLN A 182 -12.29 7.24 -18.53
C GLN A 182 -13.29 8.13 -17.80
N PHE A 183 -13.65 9.28 -18.39
CA PHE A 183 -14.56 10.26 -17.79
C PHE A 183 -15.74 10.56 -18.75
N PRO A 184 -16.72 9.67 -18.86
CA PRO A 184 -17.81 9.80 -19.83
C PRO A 184 -18.78 10.97 -19.55
N PHE A 185 -18.65 11.66 -18.44
CA PHE A 185 -19.44 12.86 -18.11
C PHE A 185 -18.90 14.13 -18.77
N LEU A 186 -17.72 14.08 -19.42
CA LEU A 186 -17.16 15.21 -20.14
C LEU A 186 -17.93 15.42 -21.45
N GLU A 187 -18.47 16.61 -21.63
CA GLU A 187 -19.13 17.02 -22.87
C GLU A 187 -18.10 17.44 -23.94
N GLN A 188 -18.52 17.53 -25.18
CA GLN A 188 -17.64 17.90 -26.28
C GLN A 188 -17.05 19.31 -26.10
N GLU A 189 -17.83 20.25 -25.55
CA GLU A 189 -17.38 21.61 -25.25
C GLU A 189 -16.25 21.61 -24.21
N ASP A 190 -16.36 20.75 -23.20
CA ASP A 190 -15.33 20.56 -22.20
C ASP A 190 -14.03 20.03 -22.80
N LEU A 191 -14.12 19.05 -23.69
CA LEU A 191 -12.96 18.48 -24.37
C LEU A 191 -12.26 19.51 -25.27
N GLU A 192 -13.04 20.36 -25.98
CA GLU A 192 -12.48 21.44 -26.78
C GLU A 192 -11.77 22.50 -25.92
N ASP A 193 -12.34 22.83 -24.77
CA ASP A 193 -11.72 23.77 -23.81
C ASP A 193 -10.43 23.19 -23.19
N ILE A 194 -10.42 21.92 -22.89
CA ILE A 194 -9.23 21.20 -22.38
C ILE A 194 -8.12 21.24 -23.44
N VAL A 195 -8.45 21.03 -24.71
CA VAL A 195 -7.48 21.07 -25.83
C VAL A 195 -6.90 22.47 -26.00
N LYS A 196 -7.74 23.52 -25.89
CA LYS A 196 -7.28 24.91 -26.03
C LYS A 196 -6.34 25.34 -24.89
N ASN A 197 -6.62 24.89 -23.67
CA ASN A 197 -5.94 25.30 -22.47
C ASN A 197 -4.93 24.27 -21.94
N LYS A 198 -4.52 23.31 -22.76
CA LYS A 198 -3.62 22.25 -22.33
C LYS A 198 -2.24 22.79 -21.93
N TYR A 199 -1.74 22.27 -20.83
CA TYR A 199 -0.40 22.55 -20.35
C TYR A 199 0.61 21.65 -21.05
N TYR A 200 1.63 22.25 -21.65
CA TYR A 200 2.76 21.52 -22.21
C TYR A 200 3.90 21.51 -21.20
N HIS A 201 4.12 20.41 -20.52
CA HIS A 201 5.36 20.20 -19.82
C HIS A 201 6.45 19.87 -20.84
N LYS A 202 7.31 20.84 -21.16
CA LYS A 202 8.54 20.54 -21.87
C LYS A 202 9.46 19.76 -20.93
N THR A 203 9.40 18.44 -20.97
CA THR A 203 10.49 17.63 -20.45
C THR A 203 11.72 17.93 -21.28
N ASN A 204 12.73 18.55 -20.69
CA ASN A 204 14.01 18.89 -21.33
C ASN A 204 14.76 17.66 -21.90
N TYR A 205 14.27 16.46 -21.66
CA TYR A 205 14.82 15.20 -22.16
C TYR A 205 14.52 14.93 -23.65
N ASN A 206 13.54 15.58 -24.24
CA ASN A 206 13.18 15.43 -25.66
C ASN A 206 13.51 16.68 -26.50
N GLN A 207 14.66 17.31 -26.29
CA GLN A 207 15.18 18.31 -27.22
C GLN A 207 15.76 17.72 -28.53
N GLY A 208 15.52 16.44 -28.80
CA GLY A 208 15.87 15.75 -30.02
C GLY A 208 14.67 15.50 -30.91
N TYR A 209 14.36 16.45 -31.79
CA TYR A 209 13.68 16.22 -33.06
C TYR A 209 12.47 15.25 -33.07
N SER A 210 11.30 15.73 -32.75
CA SER A 210 10.09 15.48 -33.54
C SER A 210 8.90 16.24 -32.94
N TYR A 211 8.39 17.23 -33.65
CA TYR A 211 7.00 17.63 -33.55
C TYR A 211 6.17 16.48 -34.12
N ASN A 212 5.88 15.46 -33.34
CA ASN A 212 4.93 14.44 -33.73
C ASN A 212 3.53 15.02 -33.51
N GLU A 213 2.72 15.02 -34.54
CA GLU A 213 1.29 15.37 -34.46
C GLU A 213 0.55 14.53 -33.39
N GLU A 214 1.08 13.36 -33.02
CA GLU A 214 0.58 12.51 -31.93
C GLU A 214 0.62 13.18 -30.56
N ASP A 215 1.59 14.03 -30.29
CA ASP A 215 1.67 14.75 -29.00
C ASP A 215 0.64 15.89 -28.90
N ASN A 216 0.09 16.33 -30.04
CA ASN A 216 -0.97 17.34 -30.05
C ASN A 216 -2.30 16.83 -29.47
N ASN A 217 -2.52 15.53 -29.38
CA ASN A 217 -3.76 14.94 -28.89
C ASN A 217 -3.66 14.41 -27.46
N LYS A 218 -2.55 14.66 -26.75
CA LYS A 218 -2.37 14.26 -25.36
C LYS A 218 -2.63 15.42 -24.41
N VAL A 219 -3.19 15.09 -23.25
CA VAL A 219 -3.47 16.02 -22.15
C VAL A 219 -2.79 15.48 -20.90
N GLN A 220 -2.26 16.38 -20.10
CA GLN A 220 -1.65 16.01 -18.82
C GLN A 220 -2.70 16.02 -17.72
N VAL A 221 -2.83 14.88 -17.05
CA VAL A 221 -3.73 14.68 -15.93
C VAL A 221 -2.90 14.33 -14.70
N LEU A 222 -3.10 15.08 -13.63
CA LEU A 222 -2.55 14.79 -12.32
C LEU A 222 -3.52 13.87 -11.60
N TYR A 223 -3.13 12.62 -11.35
CA TYR A 223 -3.81 11.72 -10.43
C TYR A 223 -3.14 11.84 -9.08
N PHE A 224 -3.91 12.07 -8.04
CA PHE A 224 -3.35 12.33 -6.73
C PHE A 224 -4.22 11.80 -5.59
N ASP A 225 -3.56 11.47 -4.50
CA ASP A 225 -4.15 11.18 -3.20
C ASP A 225 -3.89 12.35 -2.27
N TYR A 226 -4.92 12.78 -1.56
CA TYR A 226 -4.87 13.90 -0.62
C TYR A 226 -5.41 13.47 0.74
N LYS A 227 -4.60 13.64 1.76
CA LYS A 227 -4.89 13.29 3.14
C LYS A 227 -5.36 14.54 3.88
N THR A 228 -6.51 14.45 4.51
CA THR A 228 -7.12 15.56 5.25
C THR A 228 -7.89 15.04 6.45
N TYR A 229 -8.50 15.96 7.21
CA TYR A 229 -9.33 15.62 8.35
C TYR A 229 -10.79 15.90 8.02
N MET A 230 -11.66 14.98 8.44
CA MET A 230 -13.11 15.14 8.38
C MET A 230 -13.67 15.08 9.79
N ASN A 231 -14.64 15.96 10.05
CA ASN A 231 -15.40 15.94 11.28
C ASN A 231 -16.54 14.93 11.17
N GLU A 232 -16.53 13.93 12.03
CA GLU A 232 -17.70 13.08 12.24
C GLU A 232 -18.49 13.60 13.44
N VAL A 233 -19.77 13.86 13.23
CA VAL A 233 -20.68 14.34 14.27
C VAL A 233 -21.73 13.28 14.56
N TYR A 234 -21.86 12.92 15.81
CA TYR A 234 -22.84 11.95 16.29
C TYR A 234 -23.81 12.61 17.25
N LYS A 235 -25.10 12.35 17.03
CA LYS A 235 -26.13 12.56 18.02
C LYS A 235 -26.18 11.34 18.93
N VAL A 236 -25.78 11.50 20.18
CA VAL A 236 -25.87 10.45 21.19
C VAL A 236 -27.14 10.66 22.01
N LYS A 237 -27.96 9.64 22.13
CA LYS A 237 -29.16 9.62 22.94
C LYS A 237 -29.08 8.46 23.92
N GLU A 238 -29.29 8.75 25.18
CA GLU A 238 -29.53 7.74 26.20
C GLU A 238 -30.98 7.23 26.09
N THR A 239 -31.15 5.93 25.98
CA THR A 239 -32.48 5.28 26.00
C THR A 239 -32.93 5.08 27.43
N GLY A 240 -34.27 5.02 27.65
CA GLY A 240 -34.83 4.80 28.98
C GLY A 240 -34.38 3.52 29.69
N THR A 241 -33.61 2.66 29.02
CA THR A 241 -32.97 1.45 29.54
C THR A 241 -31.50 1.66 29.90
N GLY A 242 -30.96 2.90 29.80
CA GLY A 242 -29.55 3.23 30.04
C GLY A 242 -28.61 2.87 28.91
N ALA A 243 -29.13 2.39 27.76
CA ALA A 243 -28.30 2.14 26.59
C ALA A 243 -28.12 3.40 25.75
N GLU A 244 -26.87 3.71 25.34
CA GLU A 244 -26.57 4.81 24.45
C GLU A 244 -26.76 4.42 22.97
N LYS A 245 -27.45 5.26 22.21
CA LYS A 245 -27.61 5.13 20.78
C LYS A 245 -26.97 6.33 20.09
N ALA A 246 -25.93 6.09 19.27
CA ALA A 246 -25.29 7.08 18.45
C ALA A 246 -25.86 7.03 17.02
N ILE A 247 -26.19 8.20 16.46
CA ILE A 247 -26.65 8.37 15.08
C ILE A 247 -25.76 9.44 14.44
N GLU A 248 -25.14 9.08 13.33
CA GLU A 248 -24.33 10.01 12.54
C GLU A 248 -25.20 11.14 11.98
N LYS A 249 -24.67 12.35 12.00
CA LYS A 249 -25.31 13.58 11.56
C LYS A 249 -24.33 14.44 10.76
N ASP A 250 -24.87 15.38 10.01
CA ASP A 250 -24.07 16.37 9.29
C ASP A 250 -23.26 17.25 10.25
N ASP A 251 -22.15 17.78 9.78
CA ASP A 251 -21.23 18.63 10.57
C ASP A 251 -21.92 19.86 11.18
N THR A 252 -22.93 20.38 10.51
CA THR A 252 -23.74 21.51 10.95
C THR A 252 -24.78 21.18 12.02
N PHE A 253 -24.93 19.89 12.38
CA PHE A 253 -25.96 19.47 13.33
C PHE A 253 -25.70 20.02 14.74
N ASN A 254 -26.64 20.80 15.25
CA ASN A 254 -26.72 21.18 16.65
C ASN A 254 -27.98 20.55 17.28
N PRO A 255 -27.83 19.79 18.38
CA PRO A 255 -29.00 19.26 19.07
C PRO A 255 -29.90 20.40 19.55
N PRO A 256 -31.22 20.27 19.44
CA PRO A 256 -32.11 21.21 20.05
C PRO A 256 -31.87 21.27 21.56
N ALA A 257 -32.02 22.47 22.15
CA ALA A 257 -31.91 22.63 23.59
C ALA A 257 -33.02 21.79 24.25
N ASP A 258 -32.64 20.64 24.74
CA ASP A 258 -33.57 19.78 25.48
C ASP A 258 -33.43 20.05 26.98
N LYS A 259 -34.57 20.34 27.62
CA LYS A 259 -34.62 20.65 29.07
C LYS A 259 -34.24 19.42 29.93
N GLU A 260 -34.31 18.23 29.36
CA GLU A 260 -34.03 16.98 30.03
C GLU A 260 -32.61 16.44 29.78
N GLY A 261 -31.80 17.07 28.91
CA GLY A 261 -30.42 16.72 28.65
C GLY A 261 -30.20 15.34 27.94
N ASN A 262 -31.25 14.79 27.33
CA ASN A 262 -31.24 13.45 26.75
C ASN A 262 -30.42 13.29 25.47
N PHE A 263 -29.87 14.40 24.92
CA PHE A 263 -29.10 14.39 23.69
C PHE A 263 -27.75 15.07 23.86
N ALA A 264 -26.70 14.39 23.53
CA ALA A 264 -25.35 14.94 23.45
C ALA A 264 -24.87 14.96 21.97
N ARG A 265 -24.10 15.99 21.65
CA ARG A 265 -23.30 16.03 20.41
C ARG A 265 -21.90 15.53 20.73
N LEU A 266 -21.52 14.41 20.11
CA LEU A 266 -20.17 13.92 20.13
C LEU A 266 -19.53 14.25 18.78
N GLN A 267 -18.37 14.84 18.80
CA GLN A 267 -17.61 15.21 17.61
C GLN A 267 -16.22 14.59 17.71
N ARG A 268 -15.77 14.00 16.62
CA ARG A 268 -14.37 13.53 16.47
C ARG A 268 -13.84 13.88 15.08
N ASN A 269 -12.55 14.20 15.03
CA ASN A 269 -11.83 14.37 13.78
C ASN A 269 -11.20 13.06 13.39
N ILE A 270 -11.50 12.60 12.19
CA ILE A 270 -10.85 11.43 11.60
C ILE A 270 -9.99 11.86 10.42
N GLU A 271 -8.87 11.19 10.25
CA GLU A 271 -8.03 11.35 9.08
C GLU A 271 -8.62 10.55 7.92
N VAL A 272 -8.81 11.20 6.78
CA VAL A 272 -9.40 10.62 5.58
C VAL A 272 -8.50 10.87 4.37
N LEU A 273 -8.53 9.94 3.42
CA LEU A 273 -7.83 10.02 2.16
C LEU A 273 -8.83 10.27 1.04
N TYR A 274 -8.57 11.30 0.23
CA TYR A 274 -9.30 11.58 -1.00
C TYR A 274 -8.45 11.22 -2.21
N GLU A 275 -9.08 10.61 -3.19
CA GLU A 275 -8.52 10.36 -4.51
C GLU A 275 -9.01 11.41 -5.48
N GLY A 276 -8.10 12.01 -6.23
CA GLY A 276 -8.42 13.06 -7.17
C GLY A 276 -7.79 12.86 -8.55
N ALA A 277 -8.41 13.47 -9.55
CA ALA A 277 -7.86 13.62 -10.89
C ALA A 277 -8.10 15.05 -11.37
N LEU A 278 -7.04 15.75 -11.76
CA LEU A 278 -7.06 17.15 -12.19
C LEU A 278 -6.37 17.30 -13.54
N ILE A 279 -6.99 18.02 -14.45
CA ILE A 279 -6.37 18.36 -15.73
C ILE A 279 -5.45 19.57 -15.55
N LEU A 280 -4.18 19.41 -15.91
CA LEU A 280 -3.23 20.51 -15.89
C LEU A 280 -3.49 21.47 -17.07
N GLY A 281 -3.49 22.76 -16.77
CA GLY A 281 -3.75 23.83 -17.75
C GLY A 281 -5.17 24.38 -17.64
N SER A 282 -6.19 23.57 -17.85
CA SER A 282 -7.58 23.98 -17.64
C SER A 282 -8.02 24.01 -16.17
N ASN A 283 -7.23 23.35 -15.30
CA ASN A 283 -7.52 23.19 -13.86
C ASN A 283 -8.91 22.58 -13.59
N LYS A 284 -9.41 21.76 -14.52
CA LYS A 284 -10.69 21.08 -14.38
C LYS A 284 -10.52 19.85 -13.51
N LEU A 285 -11.27 19.78 -12.42
CA LEU A 285 -11.30 18.63 -11.53
C LEU A 285 -12.19 17.53 -12.14
N LEU A 286 -11.62 16.35 -12.40
CA LEU A 286 -12.30 15.21 -13.01
C LEU A 286 -12.84 14.23 -11.99
N LYS A 287 -12.09 14.02 -10.91
CA LYS A 287 -12.44 13.09 -9.85
C LYS A 287 -12.07 13.72 -8.51
N TRP A 288 -12.97 13.59 -7.54
CA TRP A 288 -12.70 13.90 -6.15
C TRP A 288 -13.59 13.01 -5.29
N GLU A 289 -13.06 11.90 -4.85
CA GLU A 289 -13.80 10.90 -4.10
C GLU A 289 -13.01 10.51 -2.85
N MET A 290 -13.72 10.24 -1.78
CA MET A 290 -13.11 9.70 -0.56
C MET A 290 -12.76 8.24 -0.78
N SER A 291 -11.55 7.85 -0.38
CA SER A 291 -11.12 6.44 -0.47
C SER A 291 -12.05 5.54 0.33
N LYS A 292 -12.41 4.40 -0.26
CA LYS A 292 -13.33 3.45 0.36
C LYS A 292 -12.77 2.78 1.61
N ASN A 293 -11.45 2.77 1.78
CA ASN A 293 -10.80 2.16 2.94
C ASN A 293 -10.55 3.18 4.05
N MET A 294 -11.54 3.40 4.90
CA MET A 294 -11.51 4.36 6.02
C MET A 294 -10.70 3.86 7.22
N MET A 295 -10.47 2.56 7.36
CA MET A 295 -9.83 1.98 8.54
C MET A 295 -8.34 2.30 8.64
N ARG A 296 -7.65 2.40 7.51
CA ARG A 296 -6.24 2.78 7.41
C ARG A 296 -6.03 3.55 6.10
N PRO A 297 -6.27 4.87 6.11
CA PRO A 297 -6.07 5.67 4.91
C PRO A 297 -4.59 5.70 4.53
N LYS A 298 -4.22 4.90 3.55
CA LYS A 298 -2.89 4.87 2.95
C LYS A 298 -2.99 5.18 1.48
N SER A 299 -2.08 6.02 1.01
CA SER A 299 -1.94 6.28 -0.42
C SER A 299 -1.55 5.01 -1.18
N ASP A 300 -2.07 4.87 -2.41
CA ASP A 300 -1.69 3.82 -3.36
C ASP A 300 -0.22 3.91 -3.79
N TYR A 301 0.43 5.03 -3.51
CA TYR A 301 1.84 5.25 -3.85
C TYR A 301 2.75 4.85 -2.69
N THR A 302 3.64 3.89 -2.96
CA THR A 302 4.74 3.54 -2.06
C THR A 302 6.02 4.21 -2.55
N LYS A 303 6.65 4.98 -1.66
CA LYS A 303 7.82 5.82 -1.94
C LYS A 303 8.93 5.50 -0.95
N VAL A 304 10.16 5.57 -1.42
CA VAL A 304 11.37 5.46 -0.60
C VAL A 304 12.37 6.51 -1.06
N LYS A 305 13.04 7.15 -0.11
CA LYS A 305 14.07 8.15 -0.32
C LYS A 305 15.46 7.59 -0.08
#